data_06abf912520115367cba4ae471a0a5e4
#
_entry.id   06abf912520115367cba4ae471a0a5e4
#
_cell.length_a   1.000
_cell.length_b   1.000
_cell.length_c   1.000
_cell.angle_alpha   90.00
_cell.angle_beta   90.00
_cell.angle_gamma   90.00
#
_symmetry.space_group_name_H-M   'P 1'
#
loop_
_entity.id
_entity.type
_entity.pdbx_description
1 polymer ?
#
loop_
_entity_poly.entity_id
_entity_poly.type
_entity_poly.pdbx_seq_one_letter_code
_entity_poly.pdbx_strand_id
1 'polypeptide(L)'
;FGGELSGHFYFAENFNADSGAMAFAAVCSAVTEDGRPLSEIITAARRYCQSGEINFEVDDKAAAMERLVAAFPDAEVLRLDGVTVDLGNWWCNVRPSNTEPLLRLNLEAANEQEVSEHLSDVAPLLGTQVDH
;
A
#
# COMPACT_ATOMS: atom_id res chain seq x y z
N PHE A 1 -1.27 1.68 -18.26
CA PHE A 1 -2.06 2.20 -17.15
C PHE A 1 -1.24 2.16 -15.86
N GLY A 2 -1.28 3.22 -15.08
CA GLY A 2 -0.68 3.34 -13.75
C GLY A 2 -1.66 3.98 -12.78
N GLY A 3 -1.50 3.70 -11.48
CA GLY A 3 -2.30 4.30 -10.42
C GLY A 3 -1.50 4.49 -9.15
N GLU A 4 -1.86 5.49 -8.37
CA GLU A 4 -1.30 5.79 -7.07
C GLU A 4 -2.36 5.68 -5.97
N LEU A 5 -1.93 5.43 -4.75
CA LEU A 5 -2.83 5.45 -3.57
C LEU A 5 -3.51 6.82 -3.39
N SER A 6 -2.85 7.89 -3.81
CA SER A 6 -3.37 9.27 -3.81
C SER A 6 -4.56 9.50 -4.75
N GLY A 7 -4.91 8.51 -5.60
CA GLY A 7 -6.01 8.61 -6.55
C GLY A 7 -5.64 9.25 -7.88
N HIS A 8 -4.36 9.36 -8.20
CA HIS A 8 -3.90 9.73 -9.54
C HIS A 8 -3.85 8.50 -10.44
N PHE A 9 -4.36 8.64 -11.67
CA PHE A 9 -4.43 7.56 -12.66
C PHE A 9 -3.83 8.00 -13.98
N TYR A 10 -2.86 7.26 -14.47
CA TYR A 10 -2.06 7.56 -15.65
C TYR A 10 -2.43 6.64 -16.81
N PHE A 11 -2.60 7.21 -17.99
CA PHE A 11 -3.02 6.50 -19.20
C PHE A 11 -1.98 6.68 -20.31
N ALA A 12 -1.58 5.58 -20.95
CA ALA A 12 -0.66 5.61 -22.07
C ALA A 12 -1.19 6.46 -23.23
N GLU A 13 -2.49 6.38 -23.50
CA GLU A 13 -3.20 7.14 -24.52
C GLU A 13 -3.25 8.65 -24.23
N ASN A 14 -2.99 9.04 -22.98
CA ASN A 14 -2.87 10.43 -22.51
C ASN A 14 -1.41 10.82 -22.26
N PHE A 15 -0.48 10.37 -23.09
CA PHE A 15 0.96 10.68 -22.97
C PHE A 15 1.57 10.29 -21.63
N ASN A 16 1.05 9.25 -20.98
CA ASN A 16 1.36 8.84 -19.59
C ASN A 16 1.08 9.95 -18.57
N ALA A 17 0.19 10.89 -18.89
CA ALA A 17 -0.24 11.93 -17.97
C ALA A 17 -1.42 11.45 -17.11
N ASP A 18 -1.55 12.04 -15.93
CA ASP A 18 -2.67 11.86 -15.03
C ASP A 18 -3.97 12.43 -15.64
N SER A 19 -5.08 11.70 -15.47
CA SER A 19 -6.40 12.17 -15.87
C SER A 19 -7.53 11.53 -15.05
N GLY A 20 -8.06 12.28 -14.09
CA GLY A 20 -9.27 11.89 -13.36
C GLY A 20 -10.50 11.76 -14.25
N ALA A 21 -10.62 12.56 -15.33
CA ALA A 21 -11.72 12.47 -16.28
C ALA A 21 -11.70 11.14 -17.06
N MET A 22 -10.53 10.70 -17.52
CA MET A 22 -10.40 9.39 -18.19
C MET A 22 -10.62 8.25 -17.21
N ALA A 23 -10.13 8.34 -15.96
CA ALA A 23 -10.39 7.35 -14.93
C ALA A 23 -11.90 7.21 -14.65
N PHE A 24 -12.61 8.33 -14.52
CA PHE A 24 -14.05 8.33 -14.32
C PHE A 24 -14.79 7.68 -15.51
N ALA A 25 -14.44 8.05 -16.74
CA ALA A 25 -15.05 7.47 -17.93
C ALA A 25 -14.79 5.95 -18.04
N ALA A 26 -13.57 5.50 -17.73
CA ALA A 26 -13.20 4.08 -17.72
C ALA A 26 -14.02 3.29 -16.68
N VAL A 27 -14.18 3.83 -15.46
CA VAL A 27 -15.01 3.20 -14.43
C VAL A 27 -16.47 3.14 -14.85
N CYS A 28 -17.03 4.22 -15.41
CA CYS A 28 -18.41 4.23 -15.92
C CYS A 28 -18.63 3.18 -17.03
N SER A 29 -17.68 3.05 -17.95
CA SER A 29 -17.74 2.03 -19.01
C SER A 29 -17.71 0.62 -18.41
N ALA A 30 -16.77 0.34 -17.51
CA ALA A 30 -16.63 -0.97 -16.87
C ALA A 30 -17.89 -1.38 -16.09
N VAL A 31 -18.47 -0.45 -15.32
CA VAL A 31 -19.71 -0.69 -14.56
C VAL A 31 -20.89 -0.94 -15.51
N THR A 32 -20.97 -0.19 -16.62
CA THR A 32 -22.04 -0.34 -17.61
C THR A 32 -21.94 -1.68 -18.34
N GLU A 33 -20.73 -2.11 -18.70
CA GLU A 33 -20.47 -3.39 -19.38
C GLU A 33 -20.72 -4.60 -18.47
N ASP A 34 -20.32 -4.51 -17.19
CA ASP A 34 -20.54 -5.57 -16.20
C ASP A 34 -22.02 -5.71 -15.81
N GLY A 35 -22.73 -4.59 -15.69
CA GLY A 35 -24.15 -4.52 -15.36
C GLY A 35 -24.49 -4.77 -13.89
N ARG A 36 -23.52 -5.13 -13.03
CA ARG A 36 -23.70 -5.25 -11.59
C ARG A 36 -23.50 -3.90 -10.89
N PRO A 37 -24.05 -3.71 -9.69
CA PRO A 37 -23.71 -2.57 -8.85
C PRO A 37 -22.20 -2.48 -8.58
N LEU A 38 -21.65 -1.26 -8.57
CA LEU A 38 -20.21 -1.01 -8.31
C LEU A 38 -19.74 -1.68 -7.01
N SER A 39 -20.56 -1.70 -5.96
CA SER A 39 -20.26 -2.36 -4.69
C SER A 39 -19.99 -3.87 -4.85
N GLU A 40 -20.70 -4.57 -5.72
CA GLU A 40 -20.49 -5.99 -6.00
C GLU A 40 -19.21 -6.22 -6.79
N ILE A 41 -18.92 -5.36 -7.78
CA ILE A 41 -17.69 -5.42 -8.57
C ILE A 41 -16.48 -5.22 -7.67
N ILE A 42 -16.50 -4.21 -6.78
CA ILE A 42 -15.43 -3.94 -5.83
C ILE A 42 -15.25 -5.08 -4.84
N THR A 43 -16.36 -5.63 -4.31
CA THR A 43 -16.30 -6.77 -3.37
C THR A 43 -15.62 -7.99 -4.01
N ALA A 44 -15.92 -8.27 -5.28
CA ALA A 44 -15.28 -9.36 -6.01
C ALA A 44 -13.77 -9.14 -6.26
N ALA A 45 -13.33 -7.88 -6.34
CA ALA A 45 -11.93 -7.51 -6.52
C ALA A 45 -11.14 -7.49 -5.19
N ARG A 46 -11.81 -7.25 -4.07
CA ARG A 46 -11.21 -7.24 -2.73
C ARG A 46 -10.90 -8.67 -2.28
N ARG A 47 -9.65 -9.06 -2.41
CA ARG A 47 -9.16 -10.39 -2.01
C ARG A 47 -8.41 -10.38 -0.68
N TYR A 48 -7.94 -9.22 -0.24
CA TYR A 48 -7.09 -9.03 0.93
C TYR A 48 -7.60 -7.89 1.80
N CYS A 49 -7.22 -7.91 3.08
CA CYS A 49 -7.44 -6.82 4.02
C CYS A 49 -6.18 -5.96 4.10
N GLN A 50 -6.38 -4.67 4.27
CA GLN A 50 -5.32 -3.65 4.27
C GLN A 50 -5.31 -2.90 5.59
N SER A 51 -4.11 -2.54 6.07
CA SER A 51 -3.94 -1.66 7.24
C SER A 51 -4.36 -0.20 6.97
N GLY A 52 -4.43 0.19 5.68
CA GLY A 52 -4.32 1.58 5.31
C GLY A 52 -2.88 2.11 5.51
N GLU A 53 -2.65 3.38 5.21
CA GLU A 53 -1.36 4.02 5.44
C GLU A 53 -1.23 4.41 6.92
N ILE A 54 -0.17 3.92 7.58
CA ILE A 54 0.15 4.21 8.98
C ILE A 54 1.48 4.95 9.03
N ASN A 55 1.52 6.05 9.77
CA ASN A 55 2.68 6.92 9.87
C ASN A 55 3.47 6.65 11.15
N PHE A 56 4.81 6.66 11.03
CA PHE A 56 5.74 6.46 12.15
C PHE A 56 6.79 7.55 12.18
N GLU A 57 6.96 8.18 13.34
CA GLU A 57 8.07 9.07 13.62
C GLU A 57 9.28 8.26 14.08
N VAL A 58 10.45 8.51 13.46
CA VAL A 58 11.70 7.79 13.72
C VAL A 58 12.91 8.66 13.42
N ASP A 59 13.93 8.59 14.26
CA ASP A 59 15.16 9.37 14.10
C ASP A 59 16.00 8.94 12.89
N ASP A 60 16.12 7.61 12.69
CA ASP A 60 16.88 7.02 11.57
C ASP A 60 16.00 6.09 10.75
N LYS A 61 15.47 6.65 9.66
CA LYS A 61 14.59 5.94 8.72
C LYS A 61 15.29 4.74 8.06
N ALA A 62 16.57 4.91 7.71
CA ALA A 62 17.33 3.85 7.05
C ALA A 62 17.55 2.67 8.00
N ALA A 63 17.97 2.95 9.23
CA ALA A 63 18.14 1.91 10.25
C ALA A 63 16.82 1.19 10.59
N ALA A 64 15.68 1.92 10.60
CA ALA A 64 14.37 1.30 10.83
C ALA A 64 13.99 0.32 9.71
N MET A 65 14.18 0.71 8.45
CA MET A 65 13.93 -0.18 7.31
C MET A 65 14.85 -1.41 7.31
N GLU A 66 16.13 -1.26 7.70
CA GLU A 66 17.03 -2.42 7.83
C GLU A 66 16.66 -3.33 9.01
N ARG A 67 16.16 -2.78 10.12
CA ARG A 67 15.61 -3.60 11.24
C ARG A 67 14.41 -4.43 10.76
N LEU A 68 13.53 -3.83 9.96
CA LEU A 68 12.39 -4.56 9.36
C LEU A 68 12.89 -5.73 8.51
N VAL A 69 13.82 -5.50 7.58
CA VAL A 69 14.37 -6.58 6.74
C VAL A 69 15.02 -7.67 7.58
N ALA A 70 15.80 -7.30 8.60
CA ALA A 70 16.48 -8.26 9.46
C ALA A 70 15.51 -9.11 10.31
N ALA A 71 14.33 -8.58 10.63
CA ALA A 71 13.30 -9.30 11.40
C ALA A 71 12.62 -10.42 10.58
N PHE A 72 12.64 -10.32 9.25
CA PHE A 72 11.99 -11.27 8.35
C PHE A 72 12.98 -11.86 7.32
N PRO A 73 13.92 -12.72 7.77
CA PRO A 73 15.02 -13.21 6.92
C PRO A 73 14.56 -14.11 5.76
N ASP A 74 13.38 -14.69 5.86
CA ASP A 74 12.82 -15.60 4.85
C ASP A 74 11.97 -14.85 3.80
N ALA A 75 11.79 -13.53 3.94
CA ALA A 75 10.98 -12.72 3.05
C ALA A 75 11.70 -12.40 1.74
N GLU A 76 10.96 -12.30 0.66
CA GLU A 76 11.42 -11.62 -0.55
C GLU A 76 11.45 -10.11 -0.29
N VAL A 77 12.60 -9.48 -0.55
CA VAL A 77 12.80 -8.05 -0.29
C VAL A 77 12.94 -7.28 -1.60
N LEU A 78 12.04 -6.30 -1.81
CA LEU A 78 12.12 -5.36 -2.93
C LEU A 78 12.48 -3.97 -2.43
N ARG A 79 13.40 -3.29 -3.16
CA ARG A 79 13.87 -1.92 -2.83
C ARG A 79 13.62 -0.96 -3.99
N LEU A 80 12.37 -0.92 -4.47
CA LEU A 80 11.98 -0.03 -5.56
C LEU A 80 11.52 1.33 -5.04
N ASP A 81 10.62 1.32 -4.05
CA ASP A 81 10.13 2.51 -3.34
C ASP A 81 10.10 2.20 -1.84
N GLY A 82 11.13 2.66 -1.13
CA GLY A 82 11.39 2.20 0.24
C GLY A 82 11.77 0.73 0.28
N VAL A 83 11.16 -0.03 1.19
CA VAL A 83 11.39 -1.46 1.38
C VAL A 83 10.06 -2.20 1.41
N THR A 84 9.90 -3.16 0.53
CA THR A 84 8.81 -4.14 0.60
C THR A 84 9.36 -5.45 1.13
N VAL A 85 8.67 -6.02 2.11
CA VAL A 85 8.93 -7.34 2.71
C VAL A 85 7.74 -8.21 2.37
N ASP A 86 7.93 -9.28 1.59
CA ASP A 86 6.89 -10.18 1.10
C ASP A 86 7.15 -11.61 1.60
N LEU A 87 6.22 -12.17 2.36
CA LEU A 87 6.25 -13.55 2.86
C LEU A 87 5.28 -14.48 2.12
N GLY A 88 4.66 -14.00 1.03
CA GLY A 88 3.78 -14.75 0.15
C GLY A 88 2.32 -14.79 0.63
N ASN A 89 2.04 -14.93 1.91
CA ASN A 89 0.70 -14.88 2.50
C ASN A 89 0.32 -13.49 3.04
N TRP A 90 1.29 -12.66 3.31
CA TRP A 90 1.16 -11.25 3.65
C TRP A 90 2.40 -10.47 3.19
N TRP A 91 2.28 -9.17 3.06
CA TRP A 91 3.39 -8.29 2.71
C TRP A 91 3.21 -6.92 3.38
N CYS A 92 4.32 -6.22 3.53
CA CYS A 92 4.28 -4.81 3.88
C CYS A 92 5.28 -4.01 3.07
N ASN A 93 4.96 -2.73 2.84
CA ASN A 93 5.87 -1.74 2.29
C ASN A 93 6.07 -0.63 3.31
N VAL A 94 7.32 -0.25 3.52
CA VAL A 94 7.73 0.87 4.35
C VAL A 94 8.55 1.83 3.51
N ARG A 95 8.08 3.05 3.37
CA ARG A 95 8.74 4.09 2.59
C ARG A 95 8.91 5.39 3.37
N PRO A 96 10.01 6.15 3.15
CA PRO A 96 10.17 7.46 3.74
C PRO A 96 9.21 8.46 3.10
N SER A 97 8.60 9.34 3.90
CA SER A 97 7.95 10.53 3.37
C SER A 97 9.02 11.48 2.81
N ASN A 98 8.74 12.08 1.65
CA ASN A 98 9.63 13.05 1.01
C ASN A 98 9.53 14.44 1.64
N THR A 99 8.43 14.74 2.30
CA THR A 99 8.11 16.08 2.84
C THR A 99 8.18 16.15 4.36
N GLU A 100 8.14 15.00 5.06
CA GLU A 100 8.01 14.91 6.50
C GLU A 100 9.04 13.93 7.09
N PRO A 101 9.43 14.08 8.37
CA PRO A 101 10.36 13.16 9.03
C PRO A 101 9.70 11.82 9.41
N LEU A 102 8.90 11.24 8.53
CA LEU A 102 8.08 10.06 8.78
C LEU A 102 8.44 8.89 7.88
N LEU A 103 8.22 7.68 8.39
CA LEU A 103 8.03 6.47 7.61
C LEU A 103 6.53 6.18 7.44
N ARG A 104 6.15 5.70 6.27
CA ARG A 104 4.79 5.28 5.93
C ARG A 104 4.75 3.79 5.70
N LEU A 105 3.90 3.11 6.45
CA LEU A 105 3.67 1.67 6.35
C LEU A 105 2.34 1.42 5.64
N ASN A 106 2.33 0.49 4.69
CA ASN A 106 1.15 -0.20 4.19
C ASN A 106 1.35 -1.71 4.35
N LEU A 107 0.33 -2.41 4.84
CA LEU A 107 0.36 -3.85 5.06
C LEU A 107 -0.92 -4.50 4.53
N GLU A 108 -0.77 -5.65 3.87
CA GLU A 108 -1.88 -6.48 3.42
C GLU A 108 -1.72 -7.92 3.91
N ALA A 109 -2.84 -8.52 4.30
CA ALA A 109 -2.95 -9.93 4.67
C ALA A 109 -4.32 -10.51 4.27
N ALA A 110 -4.54 -11.79 4.49
CA ALA A 110 -5.75 -12.48 4.06
C ALA A 110 -7.03 -12.00 4.78
N ASN A 111 -6.92 -11.52 6.02
CA ASN A 111 -8.03 -11.04 6.83
C ASN A 111 -7.58 -9.99 7.87
N GLU A 112 -8.56 -9.31 8.51
CA GLU A 112 -8.32 -8.25 9.48
C GLU A 112 -7.54 -8.71 10.72
N GLN A 113 -7.73 -9.95 11.14
CA GLN A 113 -7.01 -10.51 12.29
C GLN A 113 -5.52 -10.64 11.97
N GLU A 114 -5.16 -11.19 10.81
CA GLU A 114 -3.78 -11.30 10.36
C GLU A 114 -3.14 -9.92 10.16
N VAL A 115 -3.88 -8.95 9.60
CA VAL A 115 -3.40 -7.55 9.52
C VAL A 115 -3.04 -7.03 10.91
N SER A 116 -3.88 -7.23 11.92
CA SER A 116 -3.63 -6.77 13.28
C SER A 116 -2.43 -7.48 13.93
N GLU A 117 -2.30 -8.80 13.71
CA GLU A 117 -1.18 -9.60 14.22
C GLU A 117 0.14 -9.13 13.63
N HIS A 118 0.22 -9.03 12.30
CA HIS A 118 1.44 -8.58 11.62
C HIS A 118 1.79 -7.11 11.90
N LEU A 119 0.78 -6.24 12.07
CA LEU A 119 1.03 -4.88 12.53
C LEU A 119 1.68 -4.85 13.91
N SER A 120 1.27 -5.74 14.82
CA SER A 120 1.86 -5.85 16.16
C SER A 120 3.34 -6.27 16.12
N ASP A 121 3.74 -7.03 15.11
CA ASP A 121 5.13 -7.44 14.90
C ASP A 121 5.97 -6.35 14.20
N VAL A 122 5.37 -5.64 13.24
CA VAL A 122 6.07 -4.66 12.38
C VAL A 122 6.20 -3.29 13.05
N ALA A 123 5.13 -2.79 13.68
CA ALA A 123 5.10 -1.43 14.22
C ALA A 123 6.24 -1.10 15.21
N PRO A 124 6.62 -2.00 16.15
CA PRO A 124 7.73 -1.74 17.08
C PRO A 124 9.10 -1.55 16.41
N LEU A 125 9.26 -2.03 15.17
CA LEU A 125 10.50 -1.91 14.41
C LEU A 125 10.66 -0.54 13.75
N LEU A 126 9.55 0.19 13.55
CA LEU A 126 9.48 1.39 12.73
C LEU A 126 9.57 2.69 13.53
N GLY A 127 9.24 2.68 14.82
CA GLY A 127 9.27 3.87 15.66
C GLY A 127 7.97 4.14 16.40
N THR A 128 7.64 5.42 16.60
CA THR A 128 6.42 5.83 17.29
C THR A 128 5.33 6.11 16.25
N GLN A 129 4.21 5.39 16.35
CA GLN A 129 3.04 5.66 15.51
C GLN A 129 2.47 7.04 15.80
N VAL A 130 2.12 7.78 14.76
CA VAL A 130 1.54 9.11 14.84
C VAL A 130 0.29 9.21 13.97
N ASP A 131 -0.71 9.93 14.46
CA ASP A 131 -1.93 10.24 13.72
C ASP A 131 -1.72 11.54 12.93
N HIS A 132 -2.07 11.52 11.64
CA HIS A 132 -2.09 12.70 10.76
C HIS A 132 -3.41 12.82 10.04
#